data_ce1a6637d994d3793f8193fbbe42166d
#
_entry.id   ce1a6637d994d3793f8193fbbe42166d
#
_cell.length_a   1.000
_cell.length_b   1.000
_cell.length_c   1.000
_cell.angle_alpha   90.00
_cell.angle_beta   90.00
_cell.angle_gamma   90.00
#
_symmetry.space_group_name_H-M   'P 1'
#
loop_
_entity.id
_entity.type
_entity.pdbx_description
1 polymer ?
#
loop_
_entity_poly.entity_id
_entity_poly.type
_entity_poly.pdbx_seq_one_letter_code
_entity_poly.pdbx_strand_id
1 'polypeptide(L)'
;KNARLAREVMIALPLELSMEENIRLVQEFVQDTFISDGMVADINIHNPPLRDETGTPIDMKGNPVTDKKDMIFRNPHAHILLTVRPLDQNGNWSPKTQKEYICRRNDETEAFTSDEYRRAKNNGWEKVYQYYRGKEKVWLTPSEAYNENLIRVSKNPRCTLYGRRDEKTTRWNSKEAIIQYRQSWEKHMNQALERAGRPERVDCRSYQEQ
;
A
#
# COMPACT_ATOMS: atom_id res chain seq x y z
N LYS A 1 -8.44 -8.12 -13.14
CA LYS A 1 -9.73 -8.28 -12.48
C LYS A 1 -9.58 -8.53 -10.97
N ASN A 2 -8.39 -8.76 -10.45
CA ASN A 2 -8.10 -8.92 -9.02
C ASN A 2 -7.52 -7.61 -8.47
N ALA A 3 -8.34 -6.56 -8.41
CA ALA A 3 -7.93 -5.29 -7.83
C ALA A 3 -7.83 -5.44 -6.30
N ARG A 4 -6.65 -5.18 -5.73
CA ARG A 4 -6.49 -5.05 -4.29
C ARG A 4 -7.20 -3.77 -3.83
N LEU A 5 -8.17 -3.90 -2.92
CA LEU A 5 -8.97 -2.78 -2.41
C LEU A 5 -8.42 -2.23 -1.11
N ALA A 6 -7.89 -3.11 -0.25
CA ALA A 6 -7.29 -2.80 1.02
C ALA A 6 -6.12 -3.76 1.30
N ARG A 7 -5.37 -3.51 2.34
CA ARG A 7 -4.34 -4.39 2.90
C ARG A 7 -4.62 -4.55 4.38
N GLU A 8 -4.54 -5.77 4.86
CA GLU A 8 -4.57 -6.07 6.28
C GLU A 8 -3.16 -6.35 6.78
N VAL A 9 -2.84 -5.81 7.94
CA VAL A 9 -1.68 -6.14 8.75
C VAL A 9 -2.18 -6.60 10.10
N MET A 10 -1.85 -7.83 10.46
CA MET A 10 -2.16 -8.40 11.77
C MET A 10 -0.89 -8.44 12.60
N ILE A 11 -0.96 -7.92 13.83
CA ILE A 11 0.17 -7.86 14.77
C ILE A 11 -0.22 -8.47 16.12
N ALA A 12 0.65 -9.30 16.66
CA ALA A 12 0.52 -9.80 18.03
C ALA A 12 0.89 -8.69 19.02
N LEU A 13 0.16 -8.62 20.13
CA LEU A 13 0.39 -7.64 21.19
C LEU A 13 1.02 -8.33 22.42
N PRO A 14 1.96 -7.67 23.13
CA PRO A 14 2.59 -8.23 24.30
C PRO A 14 1.59 -8.38 25.45
N LEU A 15 1.68 -9.50 26.16
CA LEU A 15 0.90 -9.77 27.36
C LEU A 15 1.42 -9.00 28.58
N GLU A 16 2.65 -8.52 28.52
CA GLU A 16 3.38 -7.79 29.53
C GLU A 16 2.86 -6.37 29.71
N LEU A 17 2.15 -5.84 28.69
CA LEU A 17 1.51 -4.53 28.71
C LEU A 17 0.03 -4.64 29.04
N SER A 18 -0.50 -3.62 29.72
CA SER A 18 -1.94 -3.45 29.91
C SER A 18 -2.63 -3.22 28.55
N MET A 19 -3.95 -3.39 28.51
CA MET A 19 -4.72 -3.11 27.29
C MET A 19 -4.59 -1.64 26.86
N GLU A 20 -4.55 -0.70 27.80
CA GLU A 20 -4.39 0.72 27.53
C GLU A 20 -3.01 1.03 26.89
N GLU A 21 -1.95 0.40 27.43
CA GLU A 21 -0.61 0.54 26.87
C GLU A 21 -0.52 -0.09 25.48
N ASN A 22 -1.16 -1.23 25.25
CA ASN A 22 -1.27 -1.88 23.95
C ASN A 22 -2.02 -1.01 22.92
N ILE A 23 -3.12 -0.36 23.31
CA ILE A 23 -3.84 0.59 22.45
C ILE A 23 -2.92 1.73 22.04
N ARG A 24 -2.20 2.34 22.98
CA ARG A 24 -1.24 3.42 22.72
C ARG A 24 -0.12 2.96 21.79
N LEU A 25 0.46 1.80 22.03
CA LEU A 25 1.50 1.18 21.19
C LEU A 25 1.04 1.03 19.75
N VAL A 26 -0.16 0.48 19.53
CA VAL A 26 -0.72 0.29 18.19
C VAL A 26 -0.97 1.64 17.50
N GLN A 27 -1.50 2.63 18.23
CA GLN A 27 -1.74 3.97 17.68
C GLN A 27 -0.44 4.66 17.27
N GLU A 28 0.61 4.63 18.12
CA GLU A 28 1.92 5.18 17.80
C GLU A 28 2.53 4.49 16.56
N PHE A 29 2.52 3.17 16.53
CA PHE A 29 3.03 2.40 15.40
C PHE A 29 2.30 2.72 14.10
N VAL A 30 0.97 2.75 14.11
CA VAL A 30 0.16 3.02 12.92
C VAL A 30 0.35 4.45 12.44
N GLN A 31 0.40 5.41 13.36
CA GLN A 31 0.64 6.81 13.04
C GLN A 31 1.99 7.00 12.34
N ASP A 32 3.05 6.44 12.91
CA ASP A 32 4.41 6.67 12.42
C ASP A 32 4.73 5.86 11.16
N THR A 33 4.14 4.66 11.04
CA THR A 33 4.50 3.74 9.95
C THR A 33 3.62 3.90 8.72
N PHE A 34 2.32 4.16 8.89
CA PHE A 34 1.35 4.13 7.80
C PHE A 34 0.69 5.48 7.53
N ILE A 35 0.19 6.16 8.57
CA ILE A 35 -0.56 7.41 8.38
C ILE A 35 0.37 8.54 7.93
N SER A 36 1.57 8.64 8.52
CA SER A 36 2.59 9.63 8.13
C SER A 36 2.99 9.51 6.65
N ASP A 37 2.86 8.30 6.08
CA ASP A 37 3.14 8.03 4.66
C ASP A 37 1.92 8.23 3.75
N GLY A 38 0.77 8.60 4.31
CA GLY A 38 -0.46 8.93 3.58
C GLY A 38 -1.45 7.78 3.42
N MET A 39 -1.31 6.69 4.17
CA MET A 39 -2.36 5.68 4.29
C MET A 39 -3.45 6.14 5.25
N VAL A 40 -4.67 5.62 5.08
CA VAL A 40 -5.71 5.65 6.09
C VAL A 40 -5.80 4.26 6.70
N ALA A 41 -5.94 4.19 8.02
CA ALA A 41 -5.98 2.97 8.78
C ALA A 41 -7.28 2.84 9.57
N ASP A 42 -7.85 1.64 9.59
CA ASP A 42 -8.87 1.20 10.53
C ASP A 42 -8.25 0.14 11.45
N ILE A 43 -8.38 0.33 12.78
CA ILE A 43 -7.68 -0.47 13.79
C ILE A 43 -8.73 -1.18 14.66
N ASN A 44 -8.64 -2.50 14.71
CA ASN A 44 -9.47 -3.32 15.57
C ASN A 44 -8.57 -4.19 16.47
N ILE A 45 -8.69 -4.04 17.78
CA ILE A 45 -7.93 -4.82 18.75
C ILE A 45 -8.80 -5.93 19.30
N HIS A 46 -8.31 -7.16 19.23
CA HIS A 46 -8.97 -8.35 19.73
C HIS A 46 -8.13 -9.00 20.83
N ASN A 47 -8.83 -9.54 21.83
CA ASN A 47 -8.23 -10.44 22.80
C ASN A 47 -9.20 -11.60 23.03
N PRO A 48 -9.22 -12.58 22.11
CA PRO A 48 -10.15 -13.72 22.23
C PRO A 48 -9.76 -14.64 23.39
N PRO A 49 -10.73 -15.31 24.03
CA PRO A 49 -10.43 -16.34 25.00
C PRO A 49 -9.75 -17.54 24.35
N LEU A 50 -8.94 -18.27 25.13
CA LEU A 50 -8.37 -19.54 24.71
C LEU A 50 -9.51 -20.49 24.35
N ARG A 51 -9.40 -21.21 23.22
CA ARG A 51 -10.42 -22.10 22.67
C ARG A 51 -9.79 -23.42 22.25
N ASP A 52 -10.57 -24.49 22.32
CA ASP A 52 -10.23 -25.78 21.72
C ASP A 52 -10.47 -25.81 20.20
N GLU A 53 -10.19 -26.93 19.56
CA GLU A 53 -10.38 -27.14 18.11
C GLU A 53 -11.84 -27.00 17.67
N THR A 54 -12.80 -27.13 18.56
CA THR A 54 -14.24 -26.97 18.28
C THR A 54 -14.70 -25.52 18.43
N GLY A 55 -13.82 -24.62 18.93
CA GLY A 55 -14.12 -23.25 19.22
C GLY A 55 -14.75 -23.00 20.60
N THR A 56 -14.76 -24.00 21.47
CA THR A 56 -15.26 -23.90 22.86
C THR A 56 -14.20 -23.21 23.73
N PRO A 57 -14.53 -22.17 24.52
CA PRO A 57 -13.59 -21.59 25.50
C PRO A 57 -13.13 -22.64 26.52
N ILE A 58 -11.83 -22.64 26.81
CA ILE A 58 -11.20 -23.60 27.73
C ILE A 58 -10.30 -22.91 28.76
N ASP A 59 -10.10 -23.55 29.89
CA ASP A 59 -9.11 -23.21 30.93
C ASP A 59 -7.70 -23.66 30.52
N MET A 60 -6.69 -23.41 31.39
CA MET A 60 -5.29 -23.85 31.19
C MET A 60 -5.12 -25.37 31.18
N LYS A 61 -6.09 -26.12 31.65
CA LYS A 61 -6.07 -27.60 31.67
C LYS A 61 -6.82 -28.21 30.49
N GLY A 62 -7.42 -27.34 29.63
CA GLY A 62 -8.23 -27.81 28.50
C GLY A 62 -9.69 -28.12 28.84
N ASN A 63 -10.19 -27.78 30.03
CA ASN A 63 -11.57 -27.99 30.37
C ASN A 63 -12.47 -26.89 29.82
N PRO A 64 -13.68 -27.18 29.31
CA PRO A 64 -14.63 -26.19 28.85
C PRO A 64 -15.00 -25.17 29.93
N VAL A 65 -15.02 -23.90 29.56
CA VAL A 65 -15.36 -22.76 30.41
C VAL A 65 -16.54 -22.00 29.83
N THR A 66 -17.59 -21.81 30.64
CA THR A 66 -18.80 -21.07 30.25
C THR A 66 -18.87 -19.68 30.88
N ASP A 67 -18.33 -19.53 32.10
CA ASP A 67 -18.29 -18.22 32.77
C ASP A 67 -17.13 -17.37 32.22
N LYS A 68 -17.42 -16.14 31.82
CA LYS A 68 -16.43 -15.19 31.31
C LYS A 68 -15.29 -14.90 32.31
N LYS A 69 -15.56 -15.06 33.62
CA LYS A 69 -14.56 -14.83 34.67
C LYS A 69 -13.44 -15.87 34.68
N ASP A 70 -13.77 -17.10 34.22
CA ASP A 70 -12.85 -18.24 34.20
C ASP A 70 -12.16 -18.38 32.84
N MET A 71 -12.53 -17.55 31.86
CA MET A 71 -11.90 -17.52 30.52
C MET A 71 -10.50 -16.94 30.58
N ILE A 72 -9.60 -17.52 29.81
CA ILE A 72 -8.21 -17.11 29.71
C ILE A 72 -7.99 -16.36 28.39
N PHE A 73 -7.41 -15.19 28.48
CA PHE A 73 -7.14 -14.32 27.35
C PHE A 73 -5.62 -14.21 27.17
N ARG A 74 -5.07 -14.86 26.14
CA ARG A 74 -3.60 -14.96 25.92
C ARG A 74 -3.15 -14.65 24.49
N ASN A 75 -4.05 -14.15 23.67
CA ASN A 75 -3.71 -13.84 22.29
C ASN A 75 -4.24 -12.44 21.89
N PRO A 76 -3.84 -11.39 22.61
CA PRO A 76 -4.17 -10.03 22.18
C PRO A 76 -3.48 -9.74 20.84
N HIS A 77 -4.24 -9.24 19.88
CA HIS A 77 -3.73 -8.89 18.57
C HIS A 77 -4.54 -7.75 17.96
N ALA A 78 -3.92 -7.04 17.03
CA ALA A 78 -4.56 -5.97 16.30
C ALA A 78 -4.67 -6.31 14.82
N HIS A 79 -5.85 -6.08 14.24
CA HIS A 79 -6.10 -6.05 12.81
C HIS A 79 -6.07 -4.59 12.36
N ILE A 80 -5.18 -4.29 11.44
CA ILE A 80 -4.98 -2.96 10.88
C ILE A 80 -5.32 -3.01 9.40
N LEU A 81 -6.47 -2.47 9.02
CA LEU A 81 -6.90 -2.40 7.63
C LEU A 81 -6.40 -1.08 7.03
N LEU A 82 -5.59 -1.18 5.98
CA LEU A 82 -4.90 -0.06 5.35
C LEU A 82 -5.41 0.19 3.94
N THR A 83 -5.47 1.45 3.55
CA THR A 83 -5.73 1.82 2.16
C THR A 83 -4.56 1.47 1.26
N VAL A 84 -4.85 1.27 -0.03
CA VAL A 84 -3.84 0.98 -1.07
C VAL A 84 -3.60 2.18 -2.00
N ARG A 85 -4.16 3.33 -1.63
CA ARG A 85 -3.98 4.62 -2.31
C ARG A 85 -3.62 5.66 -1.26
N PRO A 86 -2.66 6.53 -1.54
CA PRO A 86 -2.36 7.62 -0.62
C PRO A 86 -3.48 8.66 -0.61
N LEU A 87 -3.72 9.21 0.57
CA LEU A 87 -4.53 10.40 0.79
C LEU A 87 -3.56 11.58 0.96
N ASP A 88 -3.79 12.68 0.24
CA ASP A 88 -3.00 13.90 0.41
C ASP A 88 -3.47 14.72 1.62
N GLN A 89 -2.72 15.78 1.96
CA GLN A 89 -3.03 16.66 3.09
C GLN A 89 -4.33 17.45 2.90
N ASN A 90 -4.87 17.51 1.67
CA ASN A 90 -6.12 18.17 1.34
C ASN A 90 -7.32 17.20 1.35
N GLY A 91 -7.09 15.94 1.71
CA GLY A 91 -8.12 14.90 1.71
C GLY A 91 -8.45 14.31 0.33
N ASN A 92 -7.58 14.49 -0.66
CA ASN A 92 -7.80 13.92 -2.00
C ASN A 92 -7.07 12.59 -2.15
N TRP A 93 -7.75 11.63 -2.76
CA TRP A 93 -7.18 10.34 -3.09
C TRP A 93 -6.26 10.43 -4.31
N SER A 94 -4.99 10.04 -4.15
CA SER A 94 -4.10 9.84 -5.29
C SER A 94 -4.55 8.65 -6.14
N PRO A 95 -4.43 8.72 -7.48
CA PRO A 95 -4.73 7.58 -8.35
C PRO A 95 -3.69 6.47 -8.15
N LYS A 96 -4.12 5.18 -8.21
CA LYS A 96 -3.18 4.04 -8.19
C LYS A 96 -2.22 4.04 -9.39
N THR A 97 -2.70 4.56 -10.50
CA THR A 97 -1.96 4.66 -11.75
C THR A 97 -2.26 6.00 -12.41
N GLN A 98 -1.24 6.62 -12.91
CA GLN A 98 -1.35 7.84 -13.73
C GLN A 98 -1.36 7.43 -15.19
N LYS A 99 -2.23 8.07 -15.97
CA LYS A 99 -2.29 7.86 -17.42
C LYS A 99 -1.02 8.39 -18.06
N GLU A 100 -0.37 7.57 -18.89
CA GLU A 100 0.80 7.96 -19.66
C GLU A 100 0.46 8.00 -21.14
N TYR A 101 0.93 9.05 -21.79
CA TYR A 101 0.79 9.23 -23.24
C TYR A 101 2.09 8.85 -23.92
N ILE A 102 1.99 8.04 -24.99
CA ILE A 102 3.11 7.78 -25.87
C ILE A 102 3.39 9.04 -26.67
N CYS A 103 4.61 9.54 -26.55
CA CYS A 103 5.09 10.73 -27.25
C CYS A 103 6.32 10.38 -28.08
N ARG A 104 6.54 11.15 -29.13
CA ARG A 104 7.70 10.99 -30.02
C ARG A 104 8.35 12.35 -30.26
N ARG A 105 9.66 12.30 -30.38
CA ARG A 105 10.51 13.41 -30.81
C ARG A 105 11.61 12.84 -31.69
N ASN A 106 11.63 13.21 -32.97
CA ASN A 106 12.49 12.56 -33.98
C ASN A 106 12.31 11.04 -33.93
N ASP A 107 13.37 10.27 -33.73
CA ASP A 107 13.35 8.80 -33.65
C ASP A 107 13.16 8.27 -32.20
N GLU A 108 13.11 9.14 -31.22
CA GLU A 108 12.92 8.78 -29.81
C GLU A 108 11.43 8.63 -29.49
N THR A 109 11.09 7.62 -28.71
CA THR A 109 9.72 7.40 -28.22
C THR A 109 9.75 7.19 -26.72
N GLU A 110 8.98 8.01 -25.98
CA GLU A 110 8.84 7.94 -24.54
C GLU A 110 7.38 8.04 -24.09
N ALA A 111 7.11 7.65 -22.85
CA ALA A 111 5.80 7.76 -22.22
C ALA A 111 5.83 8.81 -21.10
N PHE A 112 4.94 9.79 -21.18
CA PHE A 112 4.84 10.88 -20.21
C PHE A 112 3.46 10.92 -19.57
N THR A 113 3.43 11.19 -18.26
CA THR A 113 2.20 11.61 -17.57
C THR A 113 1.74 12.99 -18.09
N SER A 114 0.54 13.41 -17.72
CA SER A 114 0.02 14.72 -18.16
C SER A 114 0.93 15.89 -17.74
N ASP A 115 1.49 15.83 -16.55
CA ASP A 115 2.31 16.88 -15.98
C ASP A 115 3.73 16.91 -16.59
N GLU A 116 4.31 15.73 -16.80
CA GLU A 116 5.58 15.59 -17.52
C GLU A 116 5.45 16.06 -18.96
N TYR A 117 4.35 15.69 -19.64
CA TYR A 117 4.12 16.13 -21.02
C TYR A 117 4.02 17.66 -21.16
N ARG A 118 3.43 18.38 -20.19
CA ARG A 118 3.41 19.86 -20.23
C ARG A 118 4.82 20.46 -20.33
N ARG A 119 5.79 19.83 -19.66
CA ARG A 119 7.21 20.23 -19.71
C ARG A 119 7.90 19.73 -20.98
N ALA A 120 7.70 18.46 -21.32
CA ALA A 120 8.30 17.80 -22.48
C ALA A 120 7.87 18.44 -23.82
N LYS A 121 6.62 18.93 -23.92
CA LYS A 121 6.10 19.61 -25.10
C LYS A 121 6.98 20.80 -25.54
N ASN A 122 7.50 21.57 -24.58
CA ASN A 122 8.38 22.72 -24.88
C ASN A 122 9.73 22.29 -25.46
N ASN A 123 10.10 21.00 -25.29
CA ASN A 123 11.32 20.40 -25.83
C ASN A 123 11.08 19.60 -27.12
N GLY A 124 9.96 19.83 -27.79
CA GLY A 124 9.65 19.23 -29.09
C GLY A 124 9.00 17.83 -29.02
N TRP A 125 8.60 17.35 -27.82
CA TRP A 125 7.86 16.11 -27.71
C TRP A 125 6.40 16.27 -28.13
N GLU A 126 5.91 15.40 -29.00
CA GLU A 126 4.52 15.38 -29.46
C GLU A 126 3.84 14.07 -29.10
N LYS A 127 2.54 14.15 -28.70
CA LYS A 127 1.73 12.96 -28.49
C LYS A 127 1.44 12.26 -29.80
N VAL A 128 1.45 10.92 -29.77
CA VAL A 128 1.16 10.07 -30.92
C VAL A 128 -0.32 9.81 -31.03
N TYR A 129 -0.86 9.95 -32.24
CA TYR A 129 -2.26 9.73 -32.56
C TYR A 129 -2.39 8.76 -33.74
N GLN A 130 -3.59 8.24 -33.96
CA GLN A 130 -3.86 7.36 -35.09
C GLN A 130 -4.33 8.14 -36.31
N TYR A 131 -3.74 7.86 -37.46
CA TYR A 131 -4.03 8.48 -38.75
C TYR A 131 -4.30 7.41 -39.81
N TYR A 132 -5.02 7.77 -40.88
CA TYR A 132 -5.14 6.94 -42.07
C TYR A 132 -3.99 7.24 -43.03
N ARG A 133 -3.26 6.15 -43.42
CA ARG A 133 -2.31 6.14 -44.54
C ARG A 133 -2.87 5.18 -45.58
N GLY A 134 -3.62 5.71 -46.54
CA GLY A 134 -4.43 4.89 -47.45
C GLY A 134 -5.54 4.15 -46.69
N LYS A 135 -5.51 2.80 -46.72
CA LYS A 135 -6.46 1.95 -45.98
C LYS A 135 -5.96 1.53 -44.60
N GLU A 136 -4.72 1.82 -44.28
CA GLU A 136 -4.09 1.41 -43.03
C GLU A 136 -4.19 2.50 -41.97
N LYS A 137 -4.18 2.07 -40.68
CA LYS A 137 -4.10 2.97 -39.54
C LYS A 137 -2.70 2.95 -38.96
N VAL A 138 -2.05 4.11 -38.93
CA VAL A 138 -0.69 4.29 -38.44
C VAL A 138 -0.67 5.24 -37.25
N TRP A 139 0.34 5.05 -36.39
CA TRP A 139 0.54 5.90 -35.21
C TRP A 139 1.64 6.92 -35.48
N LEU A 140 1.27 8.21 -35.56
CA LEU A 140 2.16 9.32 -35.90
C LEU A 140 1.93 10.50 -34.95
N THR A 141 2.92 11.37 -34.88
CA THR A 141 2.76 12.70 -34.28
C THR A 141 1.98 13.62 -35.21
N PRO A 142 1.42 14.75 -34.72
CA PRO A 142 0.80 15.74 -35.56
C PRO A 142 1.73 16.29 -36.66
N SER A 143 3.01 16.54 -36.33
CA SER A 143 4.00 17.05 -37.29
C SER A 143 4.32 16.04 -38.41
N GLU A 144 4.52 14.74 -38.05
CA GLU A 144 4.72 13.66 -39.02
C GLU A 144 3.53 13.53 -39.96
N ALA A 145 2.32 13.52 -39.39
CA ALA A 145 1.08 13.39 -40.15
C ALA A 145 0.81 14.61 -41.07
N TYR A 146 1.17 15.82 -40.64
CA TYR A 146 1.07 17.02 -41.43
C TYR A 146 1.97 16.94 -42.66
N ASN A 147 3.19 16.50 -42.53
CA ASN A 147 4.15 16.36 -43.64
C ASN A 147 3.68 15.34 -44.69
N GLU A 148 2.91 14.33 -44.28
CA GLU A 148 2.34 13.33 -45.18
C GLU A 148 0.89 13.63 -45.61
N ASN A 149 0.32 14.77 -45.16
CA ASN A 149 -1.04 15.21 -45.45
C ASN A 149 -2.13 14.17 -45.06
N LEU A 150 -1.98 13.54 -43.86
CA LEU A 150 -2.83 12.45 -43.40
C LEU A 150 -3.99 12.91 -42.54
N ILE A 151 -5.10 12.18 -42.59
CA ILE A 151 -6.31 12.47 -41.83
C ILE A 151 -6.28 11.74 -40.50
N ARG A 152 -6.49 12.49 -39.41
CA ARG A 152 -6.53 11.96 -38.03
C ARG A 152 -7.76 11.11 -37.80
N VAL A 153 -7.57 9.91 -37.23
CA VAL A 153 -8.64 8.96 -36.89
C VAL A 153 -9.02 9.03 -35.44
N SER A 154 -8.03 9.05 -34.53
CA SER A 154 -8.31 9.00 -33.11
C SER A 154 -8.45 10.39 -32.49
N LYS A 155 -9.51 10.58 -31.68
CA LYS A 155 -9.68 11.78 -30.85
C LYS A 155 -8.61 11.84 -29.76
N ASN A 156 -8.31 10.69 -29.14
CA ASN A 156 -7.39 10.57 -28.01
C ASN A 156 -6.00 10.14 -28.47
N PRO A 157 -4.94 10.62 -27.81
CA PRO A 157 -3.61 10.13 -28.06
C PRO A 157 -3.42 8.69 -27.63
N ARG A 158 -2.41 8.02 -28.17
CA ARG A 158 -1.98 6.70 -27.74
C ARG A 158 -1.48 6.77 -26.30
N CYS A 159 -1.94 5.82 -25.48
CA CYS A 159 -1.53 5.67 -24.10
C CYS A 159 -0.83 4.34 -23.89
N THR A 160 -0.05 4.24 -22.81
CA THR A 160 0.41 2.94 -22.33
C THR A 160 -0.79 2.10 -21.85
N LEU A 161 -0.67 0.79 -21.89
CA LEU A 161 -1.78 -0.12 -21.58
C LEU A 161 -2.23 -0.02 -20.13
N TYR A 162 -1.29 0.17 -19.19
CA TYR A 162 -1.56 0.15 -17.75
C TYR A 162 -1.30 1.48 -17.05
N GLY A 163 -0.69 2.44 -17.73
CA GLY A 163 -0.22 3.68 -17.12
C GLY A 163 0.98 3.45 -16.18
N ARG A 164 1.43 4.52 -15.54
CA ARG A 164 2.49 4.48 -14.52
C ARG A 164 1.87 4.29 -13.15
N ARG A 165 2.34 3.31 -12.40
CA ARG A 165 1.92 3.13 -11.00
C ARG A 165 2.43 4.29 -10.15
N ASP A 166 1.62 4.70 -9.19
CA ASP A 166 2.03 5.64 -8.15
C ASP A 166 3.22 5.09 -7.35
N GLU A 167 4.21 5.93 -7.05
CA GLU A 167 5.46 5.53 -6.40
C GLU A 167 5.23 5.00 -4.98
N LYS A 168 4.38 5.68 -4.19
CA LYS A 168 4.02 5.22 -2.85
C LYS A 168 3.30 3.88 -2.90
N THR A 169 2.32 3.74 -3.80
CA THR A 169 1.60 2.48 -4.01
C THR A 169 2.56 1.36 -4.43
N THR A 170 3.57 1.64 -5.24
CA THR A 170 4.58 0.66 -5.67
C THR A 170 5.46 0.26 -4.50
N ARG A 171 6.00 1.22 -3.75
CA ARG A 171 6.83 1.00 -2.55
C ARG A 171 6.08 0.18 -1.50
N TRP A 172 4.83 0.53 -1.18
CA TRP A 172 4.02 -0.19 -0.19
C TRP A 172 3.77 -1.67 -0.56
N ASN A 173 3.92 -2.02 -1.84
CA ASN A 173 3.75 -3.40 -2.33
C ASN A 173 5.07 -4.16 -2.46
N SER A 174 6.20 -3.55 -2.13
CA SER A 174 7.51 -4.18 -2.20
C SER A 174 7.78 -5.14 -1.04
N LYS A 175 8.76 -6.02 -1.19
CA LYS A 175 9.23 -6.91 -0.11
C LYS A 175 9.94 -6.10 0.98
N GLU A 176 10.65 -5.08 0.58
CA GLU A 176 11.39 -4.16 1.44
C GLU A 176 10.46 -3.44 2.41
N ALA A 177 9.25 -3.05 1.96
CA ALA A 177 8.24 -2.44 2.82
C ALA A 177 7.82 -3.37 3.98
N ILE A 178 7.68 -4.67 3.72
CA ILE A 178 7.34 -5.65 4.77
C ILE A 178 8.44 -5.73 5.83
N ILE A 179 9.70 -5.71 5.40
CA ILE A 179 10.85 -5.70 6.32
C ILE A 179 10.85 -4.42 7.16
N GLN A 180 10.64 -3.27 6.53
CA GLN A 180 10.56 -1.98 7.22
C GLN A 180 9.40 -1.95 8.24
N TYR A 181 8.23 -2.51 7.91
CA TYR A 181 7.09 -2.58 8.83
C TYR A 181 7.39 -3.46 10.04
N ARG A 182 8.09 -4.60 9.86
CA ARG A 182 8.53 -5.47 10.96
C ARG A 182 9.54 -4.76 11.88
N GLN A 183 10.53 -4.08 11.30
CA GLN A 183 11.53 -3.30 12.06
C GLN A 183 10.88 -2.14 12.81
N SER A 184 9.93 -1.45 12.18
CA SER A 184 9.16 -0.40 12.84
C SER A 184 8.34 -0.96 14.01
N TRP A 185 7.68 -2.11 13.83
CA TRP A 185 6.93 -2.77 14.90
C TRP A 185 7.83 -3.19 16.07
N GLU A 186 8.95 -3.84 15.80
CA GLU A 186 9.96 -4.18 16.81
C GLU A 186 10.39 -2.96 17.63
N LYS A 187 10.74 -1.88 16.94
CA LYS A 187 11.15 -0.62 17.60
C LYS A 187 10.07 -0.09 18.53
N HIS A 188 8.83 0.04 18.06
CA HIS A 188 7.73 0.57 18.86
C HIS A 188 7.40 -0.33 20.04
N MET A 189 7.38 -1.65 19.84
CA MET A 189 7.12 -2.61 20.91
C MET A 189 8.21 -2.57 21.98
N ASN A 190 9.48 -2.57 21.59
CA ASN A 190 10.59 -2.51 22.54
C ASN A 190 10.61 -1.19 23.33
N GLN A 191 10.24 -0.07 22.71
CA GLN A 191 10.09 1.22 23.41
C GLN A 191 8.91 1.20 24.39
N ALA A 192 7.78 0.56 24.02
CA ALA A 192 6.64 0.47 24.91
C ALA A 192 6.95 -0.42 26.13
N LEU A 193 7.60 -1.57 25.92
CA LEU A 193 8.06 -2.45 26.99
C LEU A 193 9.03 -1.74 27.93
N GLU A 194 9.98 -0.98 27.40
CA GLU A 194 10.93 -0.20 28.18
C GLU A 194 10.23 0.87 29.02
N ARG A 195 9.28 1.63 28.43
CA ARG A 195 8.47 2.62 29.17
C ARG A 195 7.68 1.99 30.32
N ALA A 196 7.23 0.75 30.15
CA ALA A 196 6.53 -0.03 31.16
C ALA A 196 7.45 -0.72 32.19
N GLY A 197 8.76 -0.53 32.07
CA GLY A 197 9.76 -1.16 32.95
C GLY A 197 9.85 -2.68 32.77
N ARG A 198 9.51 -3.20 31.58
CA ARG A 198 9.56 -4.63 31.25
C ARG A 198 10.90 -4.98 30.65
N PRO A 199 11.52 -6.11 31.07
CA PRO A 199 12.81 -6.58 30.53
C PRO A 199 12.69 -7.28 29.17
N GLU A 200 11.49 -7.74 28.82
CA GLU A 200 11.22 -8.47 27.59
C GLU A 200 11.53 -7.60 26.36
N ARG A 201 12.04 -8.24 25.30
CA ARG A 201 12.34 -7.60 24.02
C ARG A 201 11.93 -8.53 22.88
N VAL A 202 11.53 -7.93 21.75
CA VAL A 202 11.24 -8.64 20.50
C VAL A 202 12.34 -8.37 19.48
N ASP A 203 12.54 -9.34 18.62
CA ASP A 203 13.45 -9.30 17.48
C ASP A 203 12.68 -9.71 16.23
N CYS A 204 12.62 -8.85 15.23
CA CYS A 204 11.83 -9.08 14.00
C CYS A 204 12.52 -9.97 12.97
N ARG A 205 13.78 -10.38 13.22
CA ARG A 205 14.51 -11.29 12.34
C ARG A 205 13.89 -12.68 12.35
N SER A 206 14.12 -13.43 11.29
CA SER A 206 13.73 -14.84 11.27
C SER A 206 14.55 -15.67 12.26
N TYR A 207 14.02 -16.82 12.68
CA TYR A 207 14.75 -17.74 13.56
C TYR A 207 16.07 -18.26 12.98
N GLN A 208 16.26 -18.15 11.64
CA GLN A 208 17.53 -18.50 10.99
C GLN A 208 18.56 -17.37 11.06
N GLU A 209 18.14 -16.14 11.34
CA GLU A 209 18.99 -14.95 11.42
C GLU A 209 19.29 -14.54 12.87
N GLN A 210 18.60 -15.12 13.86
CA GLN A 210 18.86 -14.98 15.29
C GLN A 210 19.94 -15.97 15.75
#